data_8a0d9232b769b007b61c5d63b202696f
#
_entry.id   8a0d9232b769b007b61c5d63b202696f
#
_cell.length_a   1.000
_cell.length_b   1.000
_cell.length_c   1.000
_cell.angle_alpha   90.00
_cell.angle_beta   90.00
_cell.angle_gamma   90.00
#
_symmetry.space_group_name_H-M   'P 1'
#
loop_
_entity.id
_entity.type
_entity.pdbx_description
1 polymer ?
#
loop_
_entity_poly.entity_id
_entity_poly.type
_entity_poly.pdbx_seq_one_letter_code
_entity_poly.pdbx_strand_id
1 'polypeptide(L)'
;GEKIVLGILDSSAAKLNIDVLGFEPDQKQYYLDAINKPQGLVLVTGPTGSGKTVSLYTGLSILNKPTVNISTAEDPVEINLPGINQVNVNPKTGLDFAAALKAFLRQDPDIIMVGEIRDITTGEIAVKAAQTGHLVLSTLHTNDVPQTIARLVNIGIPPYNIAASVNLIMAQRLARRLCGNCKVRDRRHSHDELVALGFAEDELD
;
A
#
# COMPACT_ATOMS: atom_id res chain seq x y z
N GLY A 1 2.53 31.05 19.75
CA GLY A 1 2.20 30.07 20.78
C GLY A 1 2.48 28.66 20.31
N GLU A 2 2.71 27.74 21.22
CA GLU A 2 2.93 26.33 20.92
C GLU A 2 1.62 25.68 20.47
N LYS A 3 1.72 24.75 19.52
CA LYS A 3 0.58 23.97 19.01
C LYS A 3 0.85 22.50 19.21
N ILE A 4 -0.07 21.80 19.86
CA ILE A 4 -0.05 20.36 20.01
C ILE A 4 -1.11 19.78 19.07
N VAL A 5 -0.71 18.81 18.26
CA VAL A 5 -1.63 18.04 17.41
C VAL A 5 -1.64 16.61 17.93
N LEU A 6 -2.81 16.13 18.34
CA LEU A 6 -3.02 14.77 18.81
C LEU A 6 -3.76 13.99 17.73
N GLY A 7 -3.17 12.90 17.26
CA GLY A 7 -3.83 11.91 16.43
C GLY A 7 -4.49 10.85 17.32
N ILE A 8 -5.78 10.63 17.14
CA ILE A 8 -6.49 9.53 17.80
C ILE A 8 -6.42 8.32 16.88
N LEU A 9 -5.76 7.27 17.34
CA LEU A 9 -5.74 5.98 16.65
C LEU A 9 -6.95 5.17 17.11
N ASP A 10 -7.94 5.02 16.25
CA ASP A 10 -9.09 4.15 16.50
C ASP A 10 -8.83 2.78 15.86
N SER A 11 -8.33 1.84 16.67
CA SER A 11 -8.06 0.47 16.25
C SER A 11 -9.34 -0.31 15.89
N SER A 12 -10.52 0.15 16.36
CA SER A 12 -11.80 -0.47 16.05
C SER A 12 -12.37 -0.06 14.68
N ALA A 13 -11.94 1.10 14.16
CA ALA A 13 -12.42 1.64 12.88
C ALA A 13 -11.74 1.01 11.65
N ALA A 14 -10.59 0.37 11.81
CA ALA A 14 -9.92 -0.33 10.72
C ALA A 14 -10.55 -1.71 10.48
N LYS A 15 -11.72 -1.73 9.84
CA LYS A 15 -12.22 -2.97 9.23
C LYS A 15 -11.29 -3.31 8.08
N LEU A 16 -10.32 -4.20 8.34
CA LEU A 16 -9.41 -4.75 7.34
C LEU A 16 -10.16 -5.72 6.40
N ASN A 17 -11.08 -5.15 5.63
CA ASN A 17 -11.87 -5.87 4.64
C ASN A 17 -11.71 -5.17 3.29
N ILE A 18 -11.33 -5.94 2.29
CA ILE A 18 -11.09 -5.44 0.94
C ILE A 18 -12.34 -4.79 0.31
N ASP A 19 -13.54 -5.25 0.68
CA ASP A 19 -14.80 -4.73 0.13
C ASP A 19 -15.12 -3.30 0.61
N VAL A 20 -14.48 -2.83 1.69
CA VAL A 20 -14.67 -1.46 2.19
C VAL A 20 -13.61 -0.49 1.69
N LEU A 21 -12.57 -0.96 1.00
CA LEU A 21 -11.51 -0.11 0.46
C LEU A 21 -11.96 0.73 -0.74
N GLY A 22 -13.11 0.42 -1.33
CA GLY A 22 -13.67 1.16 -2.46
C GLY A 22 -12.99 0.88 -3.80
N PHE A 23 -12.40 -0.30 -3.95
CA PHE A 23 -11.90 -0.76 -5.24
C PHE A 23 -13.04 -1.05 -6.20
N GLU A 24 -12.87 -0.67 -7.47
CA GLU A 24 -13.66 -1.23 -8.55
C GLU A 24 -13.37 -2.74 -8.70
N PRO A 25 -14.31 -3.53 -9.25
CA PRO A 25 -14.16 -4.99 -9.33
C PRO A 25 -12.84 -5.45 -9.95
N ASP A 26 -12.42 -4.83 -11.05
CA ASP A 26 -11.17 -5.15 -11.75
C ASP A 26 -9.95 -4.78 -10.91
N GLN A 27 -9.97 -3.61 -10.26
CA GLN A 27 -8.89 -3.16 -9.37
C GLN A 27 -8.72 -4.11 -8.18
N LYS A 28 -9.84 -4.56 -7.59
CA LYS A 28 -9.84 -5.55 -6.53
C LYS A 28 -9.19 -6.85 -7.00
N GLN A 29 -9.55 -7.31 -8.20
CA GLN A 29 -8.99 -8.54 -8.77
C GLN A 29 -7.48 -8.40 -9.01
N TYR A 30 -7.02 -7.30 -9.63
CA TYR A 30 -5.58 -7.06 -9.83
C TYR A 30 -4.81 -7.02 -8.51
N TYR A 31 -5.38 -6.43 -7.49
CA TYR A 31 -4.75 -6.40 -6.16
C TYR A 31 -4.63 -7.80 -5.56
N LEU A 32 -5.73 -8.57 -5.58
CA LEU A 32 -5.76 -9.95 -5.09
C LEU A 32 -4.79 -10.85 -5.87
N ASP A 33 -4.75 -10.74 -7.18
CA ASP A 33 -3.84 -11.52 -8.02
C ASP A 33 -2.37 -11.19 -7.71
N ALA A 34 -2.07 -9.91 -7.48
CA ALA A 34 -0.71 -9.49 -7.18
C ALA A 34 -0.22 -9.96 -5.81
N ILE A 35 -1.06 -9.88 -4.76
CA ILE A 35 -0.67 -10.31 -3.41
C ILE A 35 -0.66 -11.83 -3.23
N ASN A 36 -1.32 -12.59 -4.10
CA ASN A 36 -1.29 -14.05 -4.06
C ASN A 36 -0.14 -14.66 -4.88
N LYS A 37 0.69 -13.85 -5.53
CA LYS A 37 1.90 -14.35 -6.17
C LYS A 37 2.92 -14.82 -5.12
N PRO A 38 3.69 -15.88 -5.41
CA PRO A 38 4.66 -16.43 -4.45
C PRO A 38 5.82 -15.47 -4.16
N GLN A 39 6.11 -14.55 -5.07
CA GLN A 39 7.20 -13.57 -4.97
C GLN A 39 6.89 -12.34 -5.80
N GLY A 40 7.62 -11.26 -5.53
CA GLY A 40 7.54 -10.01 -6.27
C GLY A 40 7.26 -8.82 -5.35
N LEU A 41 7.20 -7.63 -5.93
CA LEU A 41 7.03 -6.36 -5.21
C LEU A 41 5.67 -5.76 -5.53
N VAL A 42 4.89 -5.49 -4.50
CA VAL A 42 3.61 -4.77 -4.55
C VAL A 42 3.79 -3.41 -3.89
N LEU A 43 3.54 -2.35 -4.62
CA LEU A 43 3.71 -0.97 -4.17
C LEU A 43 2.39 -0.24 -4.09
N VAL A 44 2.13 0.38 -2.94
CA VAL A 44 0.99 1.28 -2.74
C VAL A 44 1.52 2.70 -2.61
N THR A 45 1.04 3.60 -3.46
CA THR A 45 1.51 4.98 -3.50
C THR A 45 0.35 5.97 -3.34
N GLY A 46 0.67 7.19 -3.01
CA GLY A 46 -0.29 8.27 -2.78
C GLY A 46 0.19 9.23 -1.69
N PRO A 47 -0.48 10.39 -1.52
CA PRO A 47 -0.15 11.35 -0.48
C PRO A 47 -0.36 10.77 0.92
N THR A 48 0.13 11.49 1.93
CA THR A 48 -0.17 11.19 3.33
C THR A 48 -1.68 11.23 3.56
N GLY A 49 -2.19 10.24 4.31
CA GLY A 49 -3.63 10.13 4.58
C GLY A 49 -4.46 9.54 3.43
N SER A 50 -3.84 9.01 2.36
CA SER A 50 -4.59 8.35 1.27
C SER A 50 -5.02 6.91 1.58
N GLY A 51 -4.72 6.38 2.77
CA GLY A 51 -5.13 5.04 3.19
C GLY A 51 -4.16 3.92 2.79
N LYS A 52 -2.91 4.22 2.40
CA LYS A 52 -1.90 3.21 1.99
C LYS A 52 -1.71 2.10 3.02
N THR A 53 -1.52 2.47 4.28
CA THR A 53 -1.33 1.52 5.40
C THR A 53 -2.52 0.58 5.54
N VAL A 54 -3.75 1.11 5.44
CA VAL A 54 -4.98 0.29 5.53
C VAL A 54 -5.06 -0.71 4.38
N SER A 55 -4.70 -0.30 3.16
CA SER A 55 -4.66 -1.21 2.00
C SER A 55 -3.62 -2.31 2.17
N LEU A 56 -2.40 -1.98 2.64
CA LEU A 56 -1.36 -2.96 2.91
C LEU A 56 -1.78 -3.92 4.04
N TYR A 57 -2.30 -3.40 5.15
CA TYR A 57 -2.76 -4.22 6.27
C TYR A 57 -3.93 -5.14 5.89
N THR A 58 -4.82 -4.67 5.00
CA THR A 58 -5.87 -5.53 4.44
C THR A 58 -5.28 -6.68 3.65
N GLY A 59 -4.28 -6.42 2.81
CA GLY A 59 -3.55 -7.47 2.09
C GLY A 59 -2.86 -8.44 3.03
N LEU A 60 -2.14 -7.94 4.04
CA LEU A 60 -1.50 -8.79 5.05
C LEU A 60 -2.52 -9.65 5.82
N SER A 61 -3.68 -9.07 6.17
CA SER A 61 -4.75 -9.80 6.86
C SER A 61 -5.32 -10.96 6.02
N ILE A 62 -5.44 -10.77 4.70
CA ILE A 62 -5.88 -11.82 3.76
C ILE A 62 -4.85 -12.95 3.68
N LEU A 63 -3.56 -12.60 3.71
CA LEU A 63 -2.44 -13.54 3.57
C LEU A 63 -2.04 -14.20 4.88
N ASN A 64 -2.46 -13.66 6.02
CA ASN A 64 -2.07 -14.12 7.36
C ASN A 64 -2.72 -15.47 7.70
N LYS A 65 -1.98 -16.52 7.43
CA LYS A 65 -2.36 -17.91 7.73
C LYS A 65 -1.32 -18.51 8.70
N PRO A 66 -1.69 -19.51 9.51
CA PRO A 66 -0.74 -20.15 10.46
C PRO A 66 0.52 -20.73 9.82
N THR A 67 0.50 -21.00 8.53
CA THR A 67 1.61 -21.57 7.76
C THR A 67 2.45 -20.53 7.02
N VAL A 68 2.16 -19.22 7.19
CA VAL A 68 2.82 -18.13 6.47
C VAL A 68 3.58 -17.25 7.45
N ASN A 69 4.89 -17.12 7.26
CA ASN A 69 5.74 -16.25 8.08
C ASN A 69 5.75 -14.83 7.50
N ILE A 70 5.09 -13.90 8.18
CA ILE A 70 4.98 -12.49 7.78
C ILE A 70 5.79 -11.64 8.75
N SER A 71 6.67 -10.80 8.21
CA SER A 71 7.46 -9.83 8.97
C SER A 71 7.30 -8.42 8.41
N THR A 72 7.09 -7.43 9.29
CA THR A 72 6.94 -6.03 8.90
C THR A 72 7.94 -5.12 9.60
N ALA A 73 8.45 -4.12 8.89
CA ALA A 73 9.25 -3.02 9.44
C ALA A 73 8.50 -1.70 9.21
N GLU A 74 8.21 -0.98 10.28
CA GLU A 74 7.28 0.17 10.27
C GLU A 74 7.79 1.35 11.12
N ASP A 75 7.29 2.56 10.84
CA ASP A 75 7.71 3.80 11.53
C ASP A 75 6.50 4.75 11.79
N PRO A 76 5.70 4.48 12.85
CA PRO A 76 5.62 3.28 13.69
C PRO A 76 4.62 2.23 13.18
N VAL A 77 4.50 1.10 13.88
CA VAL A 77 3.35 0.18 13.75
C VAL A 77 2.08 0.89 14.17
N GLU A 78 1.12 1.00 13.26
CA GLU A 78 -0.14 1.72 13.53
C GLU A 78 -1.21 0.83 14.17
N ILE A 79 -1.30 -0.43 13.74
CA ILE A 79 -2.27 -1.39 14.25
C ILE A 79 -1.58 -2.73 14.47
N ASN A 80 -1.71 -3.31 15.65
CA ASN A 80 -1.18 -4.64 15.91
C ASN A 80 -2.02 -5.71 15.21
N LEU A 81 -1.38 -6.51 14.38
CA LEU A 81 -1.99 -7.63 13.66
C LEU A 81 -1.54 -8.95 14.30
N PRO A 82 -2.45 -9.69 14.98
CA PRO A 82 -2.11 -10.98 15.57
C PRO A 82 -1.57 -11.95 14.50
N GLY A 83 -0.50 -12.66 14.82
CA GLY A 83 0.13 -13.64 13.91
C GLY A 83 1.16 -13.04 12.92
N ILE A 84 1.43 -11.73 12.99
CA ILE A 84 2.42 -11.04 12.17
C ILE A 84 3.55 -10.52 13.07
N ASN A 85 4.80 -10.68 12.63
CA ASN A 85 5.98 -10.18 13.32
C ASN A 85 6.20 -8.70 12.93
N GLN A 86 5.64 -7.78 13.71
CA GLN A 86 5.71 -6.34 13.42
C GLN A 86 6.84 -5.68 14.23
N VAL A 87 7.76 -5.00 13.53
CA VAL A 87 8.92 -4.34 14.11
C VAL A 87 8.83 -2.83 13.89
N ASN A 88 8.88 -2.07 14.99
CA ASN A 88 9.09 -0.62 14.93
C ASN A 88 10.56 -0.32 14.64
N VAL A 89 10.85 0.39 13.55
CA VAL A 89 12.21 0.85 13.28
C VAL A 89 12.59 1.97 14.24
N ASN A 90 13.87 2.03 14.59
CA ASN A 90 14.44 3.09 15.43
C ASN A 90 15.83 3.43 14.90
N PRO A 91 15.95 4.38 13.96
CA PRO A 91 17.22 4.77 13.38
C PRO A 91 18.26 5.28 14.40
N LYS A 92 17.81 5.81 15.55
CA LYS A 92 18.73 6.26 16.62
C LYS A 92 19.52 5.12 17.26
N THR A 93 18.98 3.90 17.21
CA THR A 93 19.64 2.70 17.72
C THR A 93 20.28 1.86 16.62
N GLY A 94 20.28 2.34 15.37
CA GLY A 94 20.78 1.61 14.20
C GLY A 94 19.79 0.62 13.60
N LEU A 95 18.56 0.51 14.10
CA LEU A 95 17.51 -0.33 13.54
C LEU A 95 16.69 0.48 12.54
N ASP A 96 17.23 0.70 11.37
CA ASP A 96 16.53 1.29 10.22
C ASP A 96 15.81 0.22 9.36
N PHE A 97 15.12 0.64 8.30
CA PHE A 97 14.42 -0.28 7.39
C PHE A 97 15.37 -1.30 6.76
N ALA A 98 16.55 -0.89 6.33
CA ALA A 98 17.53 -1.76 5.70
C ALA A 98 18.08 -2.80 6.67
N ALA A 99 18.35 -2.42 7.91
CA ALA A 99 18.79 -3.33 8.97
C ALA A 99 17.70 -4.37 9.31
N ALA A 100 16.44 -3.91 9.43
CA ALA A 100 15.30 -4.80 9.68
C ALA A 100 15.12 -5.82 8.54
N LEU A 101 15.14 -5.37 7.27
CA LEU A 101 15.02 -6.26 6.11
C LEU A 101 16.14 -7.32 6.08
N LYS A 102 17.39 -6.91 6.30
CA LYS A 102 18.53 -7.84 6.37
C LYS A 102 18.35 -8.89 7.46
N ALA A 103 17.72 -8.51 8.58
CA ALA A 103 17.43 -9.46 9.66
C ALA A 103 16.31 -10.42 9.27
N PHE A 104 15.23 -9.91 8.65
CA PHE A 104 14.10 -10.74 8.20
C PHE A 104 14.53 -11.82 7.21
N LEU A 105 15.35 -11.47 6.22
CA LEU A 105 15.87 -12.44 5.22
C LEU A 105 16.67 -13.62 5.83
N ARG A 106 17.01 -13.57 7.11
CA ARG A 106 17.64 -14.69 7.86
C ARG A 106 16.66 -15.44 8.75
N GLN A 107 15.37 -15.07 8.70
CA GLN A 107 14.30 -15.67 9.53
C GLN A 107 13.29 -16.45 8.69
N ASP A 108 13.64 -16.75 7.43
CA ASP A 108 12.82 -17.50 6.48
C ASP A 108 11.39 -16.94 6.35
N PRO A 109 11.23 -15.65 6.00
CA PRO A 109 9.93 -15.05 5.83
C PRO A 109 9.35 -15.42 4.47
N ASP A 110 8.04 -15.67 4.40
CA ASP A 110 7.31 -15.78 3.12
C ASP A 110 6.97 -14.40 2.59
N ILE A 111 6.56 -13.51 3.50
CA ILE A 111 6.08 -12.16 3.17
C ILE A 111 6.80 -11.12 4.03
N ILE A 112 7.25 -10.07 3.38
CA ILE A 112 7.91 -8.94 4.02
C ILE A 112 7.13 -7.66 3.69
N MET A 113 6.76 -6.87 4.70
CA MET A 113 6.29 -5.51 4.47
C MET A 113 7.31 -4.50 4.98
N VAL A 114 7.63 -3.53 4.13
CA VAL A 114 8.46 -2.37 4.48
C VAL A 114 7.56 -1.15 4.44
N GLY A 115 7.44 -0.44 5.53
CA GLY A 115 6.57 0.73 5.63
C GLY A 115 6.73 1.67 4.45
N GLU A 116 7.98 1.95 4.07
CA GLU A 116 8.28 2.73 2.87
C GLU A 116 9.71 2.51 2.35
N ILE A 117 9.92 2.78 1.06
CA ILE A 117 11.25 2.80 0.42
C ILE A 117 11.65 4.26 0.19
N ARG A 118 12.62 4.75 1.00
CA ARG A 118 13.12 6.13 0.92
C ARG A 118 14.47 6.24 0.22
N ASP A 119 15.29 5.22 0.30
CA ASP A 119 16.70 5.20 -0.08
C ASP A 119 17.06 3.97 -0.90
N ILE A 120 18.23 4.03 -1.54
CA ILE A 120 18.75 2.99 -2.42
C ILE A 120 18.97 1.66 -1.65
N THR A 121 19.49 1.72 -0.42
CA THR A 121 19.86 0.52 0.33
C THR A 121 18.62 -0.31 0.66
N THR A 122 17.57 0.34 1.18
CA THR A 122 16.27 -0.29 1.44
C THR A 122 15.65 -0.83 0.14
N GLY A 123 15.70 -0.04 -0.94
CA GLY A 123 15.14 -0.41 -2.24
C GLY A 123 15.83 -1.62 -2.87
N GLU A 124 17.16 -1.67 -2.85
CA GLU A 124 17.92 -2.82 -3.39
C GLU A 124 17.62 -4.13 -2.63
N ILE A 125 17.53 -4.05 -1.28
CA ILE A 125 17.21 -5.24 -0.47
C ILE A 125 15.78 -5.71 -0.77
N ALA A 126 14.81 -4.78 -0.84
CA ALA A 126 13.41 -5.09 -1.14
C ALA A 126 13.26 -5.75 -2.52
N VAL A 127 13.90 -5.17 -3.55
CA VAL A 127 13.90 -5.72 -4.91
C VAL A 127 14.58 -7.09 -4.96
N LYS A 128 15.73 -7.25 -4.30
CA LYS A 128 16.42 -8.55 -4.23
C LYS A 128 15.56 -9.61 -3.54
N ALA A 129 14.93 -9.28 -2.43
CA ALA A 129 13.99 -10.17 -1.76
C ALA A 129 12.85 -10.59 -2.69
N ALA A 130 12.25 -9.63 -3.39
CA ALA A 130 11.17 -9.86 -4.37
C ALA A 130 11.59 -10.74 -5.55
N GLN A 131 12.88 -10.81 -5.89
CA GLN A 131 13.43 -11.67 -6.95
C GLN A 131 13.87 -13.04 -6.45
N THR A 132 13.95 -13.24 -5.12
CA THR A 132 14.52 -14.46 -4.51
C THR A 132 13.54 -15.24 -3.65
N GLY A 133 12.25 -15.23 -3.99
CA GLY A 133 11.25 -16.11 -3.38
C GLY A 133 10.35 -15.44 -2.35
N HIS A 134 10.42 -14.11 -2.15
CA HIS A 134 9.60 -13.42 -1.17
C HIS A 134 8.57 -12.49 -1.81
N LEU A 135 7.37 -12.46 -1.26
CA LEU A 135 6.42 -11.39 -1.57
C LEU A 135 6.76 -10.17 -0.71
N VAL A 136 7.05 -9.05 -1.35
CA VAL A 136 7.39 -7.79 -0.67
C VAL A 136 6.30 -6.76 -0.91
N LEU A 137 5.77 -6.18 0.18
CA LEU A 137 4.81 -5.09 0.13
C LEU A 137 5.48 -3.81 0.64
N SER A 138 5.25 -2.68 -0.02
CA SER A 138 5.81 -1.41 0.47
C SER A 138 5.01 -0.20 -0.02
N THR A 139 5.39 0.99 0.47
CA THR A 139 4.86 2.25 -0.01
C THR A 139 5.93 3.16 -0.60
N LEU A 140 5.47 4.08 -1.45
CA LEU A 140 6.23 5.26 -1.84
C LEU A 140 5.33 6.50 -1.72
N HIS A 141 5.95 7.66 -1.49
CA HIS A 141 5.26 8.95 -1.48
C HIS A 141 5.35 9.60 -2.86
N THR A 142 4.62 9.03 -3.82
CA THR A 142 4.47 9.57 -5.18
C THR A 142 2.98 9.70 -5.50
N ASN A 143 2.65 10.50 -6.51
CA ASN A 143 1.26 10.82 -6.79
C ASN A 143 0.58 9.85 -7.76
N ASP A 144 1.33 9.17 -8.59
CA ASP A 144 0.82 8.26 -9.62
C ASP A 144 1.82 7.14 -9.92
N VAL A 145 1.41 6.21 -10.77
CA VAL A 145 2.22 5.05 -11.16
C VAL A 145 3.48 5.45 -11.94
N PRO A 146 3.42 6.33 -12.97
CA PRO A 146 4.62 6.78 -13.67
C PRO A 146 5.65 7.45 -12.75
N GLN A 147 5.21 8.33 -11.84
CA GLN A 147 6.08 8.96 -10.85
C GLN A 147 6.71 7.95 -9.89
N THR A 148 5.99 6.86 -9.57
CA THR A 148 6.54 5.78 -8.72
C THR A 148 7.72 5.10 -9.40
N ILE A 149 7.58 4.75 -10.68
CA ILE A 149 8.66 4.15 -11.47
C ILE A 149 9.84 5.13 -11.56
N ALA A 150 9.59 6.39 -11.93
CA ALA A 150 10.62 7.41 -11.98
C ALA A 150 11.34 7.60 -10.64
N ARG A 151 10.60 7.55 -9.52
CA ARG A 151 11.17 7.64 -8.19
C ARG A 151 12.09 6.48 -7.86
N LEU A 152 11.71 5.25 -8.20
CA LEU A 152 12.57 4.06 -8.02
C LEU A 152 13.87 4.20 -8.84
N VAL A 153 13.79 4.64 -10.08
CA VAL A 153 14.97 4.92 -10.91
C VAL A 153 15.83 6.02 -10.30
N ASN A 154 15.22 7.11 -9.84
CA ASN A 154 15.94 8.26 -9.27
C ASN A 154 16.66 7.94 -7.95
N ILE A 155 16.15 7.01 -7.14
CA ILE A 155 16.86 6.52 -5.95
C ILE A 155 17.96 5.51 -6.29
N GLY A 156 18.10 5.11 -7.57
CA GLY A 156 19.21 4.30 -8.06
C GLY A 156 18.85 2.84 -8.40
N ILE A 157 17.57 2.44 -8.33
CA ILE A 157 17.18 1.08 -8.71
C ILE A 157 17.23 0.94 -10.24
N PRO A 158 18.00 -0.02 -10.78
CA PRO A 158 18.08 -0.24 -12.23
C PRO A 158 16.71 -0.59 -12.83
N PRO A 159 16.33 -0.01 -13.99
CA PRO A 159 15.04 -0.26 -14.63
C PRO A 159 14.72 -1.74 -14.88
N TYR A 160 15.72 -2.54 -15.24
CA TYR A 160 15.52 -3.98 -15.45
C TYR A 160 15.18 -4.73 -14.15
N ASN A 161 15.68 -4.27 -13.01
CA ASN A 161 15.31 -4.83 -11.70
C ASN A 161 13.87 -4.46 -11.31
N ILE A 162 13.44 -3.23 -11.62
CA ILE A 162 12.05 -2.81 -11.41
C ILE A 162 11.12 -3.68 -12.25
N ALA A 163 11.41 -3.83 -13.55
CA ALA A 163 10.60 -4.63 -14.46
C ALA A 163 10.53 -6.12 -14.07
N ALA A 164 11.62 -6.68 -13.51
CA ALA A 164 11.69 -8.07 -13.10
C ALA A 164 11.07 -8.36 -11.73
N SER A 165 10.86 -7.36 -10.89
CA SER A 165 10.39 -7.55 -9.51
C SER A 165 8.99 -7.02 -9.24
N VAL A 166 8.57 -5.93 -9.89
CA VAL A 166 7.31 -5.26 -9.57
C VAL A 166 6.12 -6.00 -10.18
N ASN A 167 5.24 -6.49 -9.32
CA ASN A 167 4.00 -7.15 -9.70
C ASN A 167 2.83 -6.17 -9.87
N LEU A 168 2.80 -5.13 -9.03
CA LEU A 168 1.73 -4.13 -9.01
C LEU A 168 2.23 -2.81 -8.44
N ILE A 169 1.79 -1.72 -9.04
CA ILE A 169 1.84 -0.38 -8.45
C ILE A 169 0.42 0.15 -8.41
N MET A 170 -0.06 0.47 -7.20
CA MET A 170 -1.40 1.00 -6.97
C MET A 170 -1.29 2.43 -6.44
N ALA A 171 -1.80 3.39 -7.19
CA ALA A 171 -1.90 4.78 -6.74
C ALA A 171 -3.27 5.03 -6.10
N GLN A 172 -3.29 5.56 -4.88
CA GLN A 172 -4.49 5.69 -4.05
C GLN A 172 -4.77 7.13 -3.63
N ARG A 173 -6.05 7.49 -3.67
CA ARG A 173 -6.60 8.75 -3.18
C ARG A 173 -7.87 8.45 -2.39
N LEU A 174 -8.14 9.25 -1.36
CA LEU A 174 -9.44 9.22 -0.69
C LEU A 174 -10.34 10.31 -1.28
N ALA A 175 -11.55 9.90 -1.63
CA ALA A 175 -12.63 10.81 -2.00
C ALA A 175 -13.74 10.77 -0.95
N ARG A 176 -14.49 11.84 -0.83
CA ARG A 176 -15.65 11.87 0.07
C ARG A 176 -16.79 11.06 -0.53
N ARG A 177 -17.35 10.16 0.24
CA ARG A 177 -18.58 9.44 -0.13
C ARG A 177 -19.79 10.27 0.25
N LEU A 178 -20.81 10.25 -0.61
CA LEU A 178 -22.10 10.81 -0.30
C LEU A 178 -22.76 10.03 0.84
N CYS A 179 -23.43 10.74 1.76
CA CYS A 179 -24.16 10.11 2.85
C CYS A 179 -25.30 9.25 2.28
N GLY A 180 -25.35 7.97 2.67
CA GLY A 180 -26.42 7.07 2.21
C GLY A 180 -27.83 7.50 2.60
N ASN A 181 -27.96 8.25 3.71
CA ASN A 181 -29.27 8.66 4.24
C ASN A 181 -29.78 9.99 3.66
N CYS A 182 -28.89 10.90 3.24
CA CYS A 182 -29.27 12.25 2.81
C CYS A 182 -28.81 12.61 1.38
N LYS A 183 -28.18 11.67 0.66
CA LYS A 183 -27.85 11.92 -0.76
C LYS A 183 -29.14 12.08 -1.57
N VAL A 184 -29.14 13.07 -2.45
CA VAL A 184 -30.23 13.35 -3.37
C VAL A 184 -29.67 13.44 -4.79
N ARG A 185 -30.50 13.12 -5.79
CA ARG A 185 -30.10 13.25 -7.20
C ARG A 185 -29.86 14.74 -7.52
N ASP A 186 -28.70 15.04 -8.07
CA ASP A 186 -28.42 16.37 -8.63
C ASP A 186 -29.11 16.50 -9.99
N ARG A 187 -29.97 17.51 -10.12
CA ARG A 187 -30.73 17.77 -11.33
C ARG A 187 -30.24 19.01 -12.10
N ARG A 188 -29.09 19.56 -11.72
CA ARG A 188 -28.51 20.76 -12.32
C ARG A 188 -27.87 20.51 -13.67
N HIS A 189 -27.47 19.28 -13.93
CA HIS A 189 -26.83 18.88 -15.18
C HIS A 189 -27.72 17.91 -15.95
N SER A 190 -27.81 18.13 -17.26
CA SER A 190 -28.44 17.20 -18.18
C SER A 190 -27.56 16.01 -18.46
N HIS A 191 -28.13 14.92 -18.98
CA HIS A 191 -27.38 13.72 -19.39
C HIS A 191 -26.24 14.07 -20.37
N ASP A 192 -26.56 14.90 -21.41
CA ASP A 192 -25.59 15.30 -22.42
C ASP A 192 -24.42 16.12 -21.85
N GLU A 193 -24.71 16.98 -20.85
CA GLU A 193 -23.65 17.72 -20.13
C GLU A 193 -22.75 16.80 -19.34
N LEU A 194 -23.30 15.78 -18.70
CA LEU A 194 -22.49 14.80 -17.94
C LEU A 194 -21.60 13.95 -18.86
N VAL A 195 -22.13 13.52 -20.01
CA VAL A 195 -21.33 12.83 -21.05
C VAL A 195 -20.21 13.75 -21.57
N ALA A 196 -20.50 15.02 -21.79
CA ALA A 196 -19.49 16.01 -22.22
C ALA A 196 -18.41 16.27 -21.15
N LEU A 197 -18.73 16.06 -19.86
CA LEU A 197 -17.79 16.11 -18.74
C LEU A 197 -16.97 14.83 -18.58
N GLY A 198 -17.22 13.78 -19.38
CA GLY A 198 -16.44 12.56 -19.42
C GLY A 198 -17.01 11.39 -18.62
N PHE A 199 -18.26 11.48 -18.15
CA PHE A 199 -18.96 10.33 -17.59
C PHE A 199 -19.36 9.35 -18.69
N ALA A 200 -19.21 8.06 -18.45
CA ALA A 200 -19.69 7.05 -19.38
C ALA A 200 -21.21 6.94 -19.32
N GLU A 201 -21.85 6.59 -20.46
CA GLU A 201 -23.33 6.53 -20.56
C GLU A 201 -23.94 5.54 -19.56
N ASP A 202 -23.25 4.42 -19.31
CA ASP A 202 -23.64 3.37 -18.34
C ASP A 202 -23.46 3.77 -16.87
N GLU A 203 -22.81 4.89 -16.59
CA GLU A 203 -22.65 5.45 -15.24
C GLU A 203 -23.76 6.44 -14.87
N LEU A 204 -24.62 6.80 -15.80
CA LEU A 204 -25.59 7.91 -15.66
C LEU A 204 -27.03 7.47 -15.38
N ASP A 205 -27.31 6.17 -15.23
CA ASP A 205 -28.64 5.59 -14.94
C ASP A 205 -29.06 5.67 -13.46
#